data_979dd2dba2d3a2464efae0bb12b9d486
#
_entry.id   979dd2dba2d3a2464efae0bb12b9d486
#
_cell.length_a   1.000
_cell.length_b   1.000
_cell.length_c   1.000
_cell.angle_alpha   90.00
_cell.angle_beta   90.00
_cell.angle_gamma   90.00
#
_symmetry.space_group_name_H-M   'P 1'
#
loop_
_entity.id
_entity.type
_entity.pdbx_description
1 polymer ?
#
loop_
_entity_poly.entity_id
_entity_poly.type
_entity_poly.pdbx_seq_one_letter_code
_entity_poly.pdbx_strand_id
1 'polypeptide(L)'
;GHVPFKEKDKIYKKYHDAVDKQFDRLKIDQNDRKMQTFRSNLSDMSGERGKGKLYGEREKLMRLYERMKNELQTYENNIGFLSISSKGGGGLFKEMERKIDKLKDEMALIIKKIDAIDENLE
;
A
#
# COMPACT_ATOMS: atom_id res chain seq x y z
N GLY A 1 6.69 -27.12 7.71
CA GLY A 1 7.04 -26.50 6.56
C GLY A 1 6.85 -24.99 6.44
N HIS A 2 7.11 -24.21 7.50
CA HIS A 2 6.98 -22.76 7.43
C HIS A 2 8.21 -22.06 6.88
N VAL A 3 9.33 -22.75 6.82
CA VAL A 3 10.61 -22.17 6.43
C VAL A 3 10.65 -21.68 4.98
N PRO A 4 10.12 -22.40 3.96
CA PRO A 4 10.15 -21.90 2.59
C PRO A 4 9.32 -20.63 2.38
N PHE A 5 8.26 -20.46 3.14
CA PHE A 5 7.41 -19.28 3.06
C PHE A 5 8.11 -18.03 3.60
N LYS A 6 8.81 -18.19 4.73
CA LYS A 6 9.58 -17.09 5.32
C LYS A 6 10.78 -16.69 4.47
N GLU A 7 11.41 -17.65 3.80
CA GLU A 7 12.52 -17.37 2.90
C GLU A 7 12.06 -16.63 1.65
N LYS A 8 10.93 -17.01 1.07
CA LYS A 8 10.33 -16.30 -0.07
C LYS A 8 9.99 -14.86 0.30
N ASP A 9 9.40 -14.65 1.47
CA ASP A 9 9.07 -13.31 1.94
C ASP A 9 10.32 -12.47 2.20
N LYS A 10 11.39 -13.07 2.74
CA LYS A 10 12.65 -12.38 2.98
C LYS A 10 13.35 -11.99 1.68
N ILE A 11 13.39 -12.88 0.71
CA ILE A 11 14.00 -12.61 -0.61
C ILE A 11 13.19 -11.55 -1.33
N TYR A 12 11.87 -11.65 -1.32
CA TYR A 12 10.97 -10.68 -1.92
C TYR A 12 11.12 -9.31 -1.27
N LYS A 13 11.19 -9.28 0.04
CA LYS A 13 11.38 -8.06 0.81
C LYS A 13 12.74 -7.40 0.53
N LYS A 14 13.82 -8.19 0.48
CA LYS A 14 15.14 -7.68 0.12
C LYS A 14 15.18 -7.10 -1.27
N TYR A 15 14.54 -7.76 -2.22
CA TYR A 15 14.47 -7.30 -3.60
C TYR A 15 13.72 -5.98 -3.68
N HIS A 16 12.59 -5.87 -3.00
CA HIS A 16 11.83 -4.63 -2.95
C HIS A 16 12.57 -3.51 -2.24
N ASP A 17 13.22 -3.81 -1.13
CA ASP A 17 14.00 -2.83 -0.39
C ASP A 17 15.15 -2.25 -1.24
N ALA A 18 15.79 -3.07 -2.07
CA ALA A 18 16.88 -2.63 -2.93
C ALA A 18 16.38 -1.73 -4.07
N VAL A 19 15.22 -2.03 -4.65
CA VAL A 19 14.63 -1.24 -5.73
C VAL A 19 14.01 0.04 -5.18
N ASP A 20 13.42 -0.02 -4.01
CA ASP A 20 12.68 1.08 -3.40
C ASP A 20 13.55 2.20 -2.87
N LYS A 21 14.81 1.93 -2.54
CA LYS A 21 15.69 2.95 -1.96
C LYS A 21 15.88 4.20 -2.82
N GLN A 22 15.84 4.06 -4.13
CA GLN A 22 15.99 5.21 -5.05
C GLN A 22 14.70 5.98 -5.27
N PHE A 23 13.55 5.30 -5.17
CA PHE A 23 12.24 5.90 -5.33
C PHE A 23 11.65 6.46 -4.04
N ASP A 24 12.15 5.97 -2.89
CA ASP A 24 11.60 6.28 -1.57
C ASP A 24 11.63 7.77 -1.23
N ARG A 25 12.67 8.48 -1.61
CA ARG A 25 12.80 9.91 -1.27
C ARG A 25 11.74 10.77 -1.92
N LEU A 26 11.49 10.56 -3.22
CA LEU A 26 10.47 11.31 -3.96
C LEU A 26 9.06 10.95 -3.49
N LYS A 27 8.83 9.67 -3.20
CA LYS A 27 7.53 9.21 -2.74
C LYS A 27 7.24 9.62 -1.31
N ILE A 28 8.24 9.64 -0.44
CA ILE A 28 8.10 10.14 0.93
C ILE A 28 7.64 11.58 0.91
N ASP A 29 8.26 12.45 0.09
CA ASP A 29 7.86 13.85 -0.01
C ASP A 29 6.44 14.01 -0.53
N GLN A 30 6.07 13.24 -1.56
CA GLN A 30 4.71 13.27 -2.11
C GLN A 30 3.68 12.76 -1.11
N ASN A 31 4.00 11.68 -0.42
CA ASN A 31 3.12 11.11 0.59
C ASN A 31 2.98 12.04 1.80
N ASP A 32 4.05 12.69 2.21
CA ASP A 32 4.01 13.66 3.30
C ASP A 32 3.10 14.84 2.97
N ARG A 33 3.17 15.36 1.73
CA ARG A 33 2.28 16.43 1.28
C ARG A 33 0.81 15.99 1.26
N LYS A 34 0.54 14.79 0.76
CA LYS A 34 -0.80 14.22 0.76
C LYS A 34 -1.31 14.05 2.19
N MET A 35 -0.45 13.61 3.10
CA MET A 35 -0.81 13.45 4.50
C MET A 35 -1.03 14.79 5.20
N GLN A 36 -0.25 15.80 4.88
CA GLN A 36 -0.47 17.15 5.43
C GLN A 36 -1.83 17.70 5.02
N THR A 37 -2.17 17.58 3.75
CA THR A 37 -3.49 18.00 3.23
C THR A 37 -4.60 17.20 3.90
N PHE A 38 -4.42 15.90 4.02
CA PHE A 38 -5.39 15.03 4.65
C PHE A 38 -5.60 15.39 6.13
N ARG A 39 -4.52 15.58 6.89
CA ARG A 39 -4.60 15.98 8.30
C ARG A 39 -5.23 17.35 8.48
N SER A 40 -4.93 18.28 7.58
CA SER A 40 -5.55 19.61 7.60
C SER A 40 -7.07 19.51 7.42
N ASN A 41 -7.51 18.67 6.49
CA ASN A 41 -8.92 18.42 6.26
C ASN A 41 -9.59 17.73 7.46
N LEU A 42 -8.86 16.84 8.14
CA LEU A 42 -9.37 16.17 9.34
C LEU A 42 -9.59 17.15 10.50
N SER A 43 -8.73 18.14 10.64
CA SER A 43 -8.88 19.12 11.72
C SER A 43 -10.16 19.95 11.59
N ASP A 44 -10.64 20.14 10.35
CA ASP A 44 -11.91 20.82 10.07
C ASP A 44 -13.12 19.96 10.43
N MET A 45 -12.94 18.68 10.65
CA MET A 45 -13.98 17.72 11.03
C MET A 45 -14.01 17.46 12.53
N SER A 46 -13.47 18.36 13.35
CA SER A 46 -13.51 18.21 14.80
C SER A 46 -14.92 18.53 15.33
N GLY A 47 -15.38 17.73 16.29
CA GLY A 47 -16.69 17.86 16.87
C GLY A 47 -17.53 16.60 16.65
N GLU A 48 -18.72 16.54 17.27
CA GLU A 48 -19.56 15.34 17.21
C GLU A 48 -20.07 15.00 15.82
N ARG A 49 -20.42 16.01 15.02
CA ARG A 49 -20.81 15.82 13.62
C ARG A 49 -19.63 15.33 12.78
N GLY A 50 -18.45 15.84 13.10
CA GLY A 50 -17.23 15.44 12.43
C GLY A 50 -16.84 14.00 12.72
N LYS A 51 -17.12 13.49 13.92
CA LYS A 51 -16.82 12.10 14.27
C LYS A 51 -17.55 11.09 13.39
N GLY A 52 -18.82 11.34 13.10
CA GLY A 52 -19.58 10.49 12.18
C GLY A 52 -18.95 10.44 10.79
N LYS A 53 -18.50 11.59 10.29
CA LYS A 53 -17.79 11.66 9.00
C LYS A 53 -16.45 10.95 9.05
N LEU A 54 -15.73 11.07 10.16
CA LEU A 54 -14.45 10.38 10.35
C LEU A 54 -14.61 8.86 10.34
N TYR A 55 -15.62 8.34 11.02
CA TYR A 55 -15.93 6.92 11.00
C TYR A 55 -16.30 6.45 9.58
N GLY A 56 -17.06 7.23 8.85
CA GLY A 56 -17.41 6.92 7.47
C GLY A 56 -16.20 6.89 6.55
N GLU A 57 -15.30 7.86 6.69
CA GLU A 57 -14.05 7.89 5.93
C GLU A 57 -13.15 6.71 6.29
N ARG A 58 -13.05 6.40 7.57
CA ARG A 58 -12.27 5.25 8.04
C ARG A 58 -12.77 3.96 7.40
N GLU A 59 -14.07 3.77 7.37
CA GLU A 59 -14.67 2.59 6.79
C GLU A 59 -14.43 2.48 5.28
N LYS A 60 -14.53 3.60 4.56
CA LYS A 60 -14.20 3.64 3.14
C LYS A 60 -12.76 3.26 2.88
N LEU A 61 -11.84 3.78 3.68
CA LEU A 61 -10.42 3.47 3.58
C LEU A 61 -10.14 2.01 3.88
N MET A 62 -10.82 1.43 4.87
CA MET A 62 -10.68 0.01 5.19
C MET A 62 -11.17 -0.88 4.04
N ARG A 63 -12.28 -0.54 3.42
CA ARG A 63 -12.79 -1.27 2.25
C ARG A 63 -11.85 -1.17 1.07
N LEU A 64 -11.31 0.02 0.84
CA LEU A 64 -10.34 0.25 -0.23
C LEU A 64 -9.07 -0.57 0.00
N TYR A 65 -8.59 -0.57 1.24
CA TYR A 65 -7.44 -1.39 1.63
C TYR A 65 -7.67 -2.87 1.35
N GLU A 66 -8.82 -3.40 1.73
CA GLU A 66 -9.15 -4.81 1.48
C GLU A 66 -9.22 -5.14 -0.01
N ARG A 67 -9.79 -4.25 -0.82
CA ARG A 67 -9.79 -4.44 -2.28
C ARG A 67 -8.38 -4.44 -2.86
N MET A 68 -7.55 -3.52 -2.42
CA MET A 68 -6.17 -3.45 -2.87
C MET A 68 -5.36 -4.65 -2.42
N LYS A 69 -5.61 -5.13 -1.22
CA LYS A 69 -4.96 -6.33 -0.69
C LYS A 69 -5.29 -7.56 -1.56
N ASN A 70 -6.55 -7.71 -1.93
CA ASN A 70 -6.98 -8.81 -2.80
C ASN A 70 -6.38 -8.68 -4.20
N GLU A 71 -6.33 -7.48 -4.75
CA GLU A 71 -5.72 -7.20 -6.03
C GLU A 71 -4.22 -7.49 -6.01
N LEU A 72 -3.54 -7.07 -4.94
CA LEU A 72 -2.13 -7.35 -4.74
C LEU A 72 -1.86 -8.85 -4.71
N GLN A 73 -2.67 -9.59 -4.00
CA GLN A 73 -2.53 -11.04 -3.91
C GLN A 73 -2.69 -11.69 -5.29
N THR A 74 -3.62 -11.21 -6.09
CA THR A 74 -3.81 -11.69 -7.48
C THR A 74 -2.58 -11.43 -8.33
N TYR A 75 -2.01 -10.22 -8.25
CA TYR A 75 -0.78 -9.89 -8.98
C TYR A 75 0.41 -10.74 -8.52
N GLU A 76 0.56 -10.95 -7.24
CA GLU A 76 1.64 -11.77 -6.69
C GLU A 76 1.53 -13.22 -7.15
N ASN A 77 0.33 -13.77 -7.19
CA ASN A 77 0.09 -15.11 -7.72
C ASN A 77 0.42 -15.18 -9.21
N ASN A 78 0.02 -14.19 -9.98
CA ASN A 78 0.27 -14.14 -11.41
C ASN A 78 1.75 -13.96 -11.73
N ILE A 79 2.46 -13.14 -10.96
CA ILE A 79 3.88 -12.93 -11.18
C ILE A 79 4.69 -14.18 -10.86
N GLY A 80 4.28 -14.91 -9.82
CA GLY A 80 4.86 -16.20 -9.49
C GLY A 80 4.68 -17.21 -10.63
N PHE A 81 3.50 -17.24 -11.23
CA PHE A 81 3.19 -18.09 -12.35
C PHE A 81 4.00 -17.72 -13.59
N LEU A 82 4.13 -16.44 -13.89
CA LEU A 82 4.91 -15.95 -15.03
C LEU A 82 6.39 -16.26 -14.91
N SER A 83 6.94 -16.21 -13.70
CA SER A 83 8.35 -16.52 -13.49
C SER A 83 8.66 -18.00 -13.73
N ILE A 84 7.68 -18.87 -13.57
CA ILE A 84 7.82 -20.31 -13.79
C ILE A 84 7.61 -20.65 -15.27
N SER A 85 6.62 -20.03 -15.93
CA SER A 85 6.14 -20.45 -17.24
C SER A 85 6.80 -19.74 -18.41
N SER A 86 7.43 -18.60 -18.24
CA SER A 86 7.98 -17.86 -19.36
C SER A 86 9.44 -17.48 -19.17
N LYS A 87 10.26 -18.01 -20.04
CA LYS A 87 11.68 -17.68 -20.10
C LYS A 87 11.97 -16.29 -20.66
N GLY A 88 10.96 -15.53 -21.00
CA GLY A 88 11.18 -14.27 -21.66
C GLY A 88 10.15 -13.20 -21.35
N GLY A 89 9.39 -13.37 -20.30
CA GLY A 89 8.36 -12.43 -19.94
C GLY A 89 8.85 -11.10 -19.35
N GLY A 90 10.05 -10.64 -19.74
CA GLY A 90 10.71 -9.49 -19.12
C GLY A 90 9.87 -8.22 -19.09
N GLY A 91 9.16 -7.90 -20.17
CA GLY A 91 8.32 -6.71 -20.22
C GLY A 91 7.08 -6.80 -19.36
N LEU A 92 6.38 -7.92 -19.44
CA LEU A 92 5.16 -8.16 -18.66
C LEU A 92 5.48 -8.32 -17.18
N PHE A 93 6.57 -9.00 -16.87
CA PHE A 93 7.03 -9.19 -15.49
C PHE A 93 7.34 -7.83 -14.84
N LYS A 94 8.09 -6.98 -15.53
CA LYS A 94 8.42 -5.64 -15.05
C LYS A 94 7.19 -4.77 -14.86
N GLU A 95 6.24 -4.87 -15.77
CA GLU A 95 4.99 -4.13 -15.67
C GLU A 95 4.19 -4.56 -14.45
N MET A 96 4.13 -5.86 -14.17
CA MET A 96 3.47 -6.39 -12.98
C MET A 96 4.18 -5.98 -11.70
N GLU A 97 5.51 -5.98 -11.69
CA GLU A 97 6.28 -5.48 -10.54
C GLU A 97 5.95 -4.03 -10.24
N ARG A 98 5.85 -3.19 -11.26
CA ARG A 98 5.49 -1.78 -11.08
C ARG A 98 4.10 -1.62 -10.49
N LYS A 99 3.14 -2.42 -10.96
CA LYS A 99 1.78 -2.41 -10.42
C LYS A 99 1.73 -2.85 -8.97
N ILE A 100 2.49 -3.88 -8.62
CA ILE A 100 2.62 -4.36 -7.25
C ILE A 100 3.20 -3.27 -6.35
N ASP A 101 4.29 -2.64 -6.78
CA ASP A 101 4.93 -1.57 -6.01
C ASP A 101 3.99 -0.39 -5.80
N LYS A 102 3.28 -0.01 -6.85
CA LYS A 102 2.30 1.08 -6.78
C LYS A 102 1.18 0.76 -5.80
N LEU A 103 0.65 -0.46 -5.84
CA LEU A 103 -0.39 -0.91 -4.91
C LEU A 103 0.11 -0.88 -3.47
N LYS A 104 1.32 -1.37 -3.22
CA LYS A 104 1.91 -1.37 -1.88
C LYS A 104 2.07 0.05 -1.34
N ASP A 105 2.49 0.98 -2.17
CA ASP A 105 2.61 2.38 -1.78
C ASP A 105 1.26 3.00 -1.44
N GLU A 106 0.25 2.73 -2.27
CA GLU A 106 -1.11 3.22 -2.03
C GLU A 106 -1.69 2.62 -0.76
N MET A 107 -1.46 1.33 -0.51
CA MET A 107 -1.90 0.66 0.71
C MET A 107 -1.23 1.24 1.95
N ALA A 108 0.08 1.52 1.88
CA ALA A 108 0.80 2.15 2.97
C ALA A 108 0.24 3.55 3.28
N LEU A 109 -0.11 4.30 2.27
CA LEU A 109 -0.72 5.62 2.44
C LEU A 109 -2.11 5.50 3.09
N ILE A 110 -2.89 4.50 2.70
CA ILE A 110 -4.21 4.26 3.30
C ILE A 110 -4.07 3.96 4.80
N ILE A 111 -3.10 3.13 5.18
CA ILE A 111 -2.84 2.84 6.59
C ILE A 111 -2.50 4.11 7.37
N LYS A 112 -1.65 4.97 6.81
CA LYS A 112 -1.32 6.26 7.43
C LYS A 112 -2.54 7.15 7.61
N LYS A 113 -3.43 7.16 6.63
CA LYS A 113 -4.69 7.91 6.72
C LYS A 113 -5.60 7.37 7.80
N ILE A 114 -5.72 6.05 7.90
CA ILE A 114 -6.53 5.41 8.95
C ILE A 114 -5.95 5.74 10.33
N ASP A 115 -4.64 5.68 10.48
CA ASP A 115 -3.98 6.03 11.74
C ASP A 115 -4.24 7.49 12.12
N ALA A 116 -4.19 8.40 11.16
CA ALA A 116 -4.49 9.81 11.38
C ALA A 116 -5.94 10.03 11.81
N ILE A 117 -6.87 9.28 11.21
CA ILE A 117 -8.29 9.32 11.63
C ILE A 117 -8.42 8.81 13.06
N ASP A 118 -7.79 7.70 13.38
CA ASP A 118 -7.85 7.10 14.72
C ASP A 118 -7.30 8.05 15.79
N GLU A 119 -6.22 8.78 15.48
CA GLU A 119 -5.69 9.81 16.36
C GLU A 119 -6.73 10.90 16.65
N ASN A 120 -7.52 11.27 15.66
CA ASN A 120 -8.55 12.31 15.82
C ASN A 120 -9.83 11.79 16.50
N LEU A 121 -10.02 10.48 16.53
CA LEU A 121 -11.17 9.85 17.20
C LEU A 121 -10.93 9.61 18.69
N GLU A 122 -9.70 9.62 19.12
CA GLU A 122 -9.35 9.46 20.55
C GLU A 122 -9.75 10.69 21.41
#